data_00f4e73954e5adba6b5775ee9bbcf277
#
_entry.id   00f4e73954e5adba6b5775ee9bbcf277
#
_cell.length_a   1.000
_cell.length_b   1.000
_cell.length_c   1.000
_cell.angle_alpha   90.00
_cell.angle_beta   90.00
_cell.angle_gamma   90.00
#
_symmetry.space_group_name_H-M   'P 1'
#
loop_
_entity.id
_entity.type
_entity.pdbx_description
1 polymer ?
#
loop_
_entity_poly.entity_id
_entity_poly.type
_entity_poly.pdbx_seq_one_letter_code
_entity_poly.pdbx_strand_id
1 'polypeptide(L)'
;MAVDGIRFEVRKGEIFGFLGPNGAGKTTTMKMITCVSPRSSGTLHVLGMDPDKNPAEIKGRLGVVPQETNLDPDFTCFGNLYYYSRYFDIPADEAAKKSDELLEFVQLKEKRDIAVDKLSGGMKRRLILARALVNNPDLLILDEPTIGLDPQARHLIWEKLRSLQAQGNTIVMTTHYLDEAARLCDRLVIMDNGKILVEGAPADLVKQHVGSEMVEVEKSEEVIACLKDLGIPFEETGDSIQIATESSREVARILLEKCRPEKFTTRPATLEDVFLKLTGRTLRE
;
A
#
# COMPACT_ATOMS: atom_id res chain seq x y z
N MET A 1 -4.92 -3.89 -22.32
CA MET A 1 -5.97 -4.06 -21.26
C MET A 1 -5.34 -3.61 -19.96
N ALA A 2 -6.01 -2.76 -19.19
CA ALA A 2 -5.42 -2.23 -17.93
C ALA A 2 -5.50 -3.24 -16.77
N VAL A 3 -6.51 -4.10 -16.77
CA VAL A 3 -6.72 -5.18 -15.79
C VAL A 3 -7.16 -6.42 -16.55
N ASP A 4 -6.47 -7.54 -16.36
CA ASP A 4 -6.64 -8.76 -17.14
C ASP A 4 -7.02 -9.94 -16.23
N GLY A 5 -8.33 -10.13 -16.02
CA GLY A 5 -8.89 -11.30 -15.37
C GLY A 5 -8.41 -11.55 -13.93
N ILE A 6 -8.23 -10.49 -13.13
CA ILE A 6 -7.79 -10.62 -11.73
C ILE A 6 -8.89 -11.22 -10.84
N ARG A 7 -8.47 -11.96 -9.82
CA ARG A 7 -9.35 -12.50 -8.79
C ARG A 7 -8.76 -12.22 -7.42
N PHE A 8 -9.54 -11.65 -6.54
CA PHE A 8 -9.17 -11.38 -5.14
C PHE A 8 -10.42 -11.26 -4.28
N GLU A 9 -10.23 -11.34 -2.97
CA GLU A 9 -11.28 -11.13 -1.96
C GLU A 9 -10.72 -10.32 -0.80
N VAL A 10 -11.49 -9.34 -0.33
CA VAL A 10 -11.16 -8.52 0.83
C VAL A 10 -12.06 -8.89 2.00
N ARG A 11 -11.45 -9.22 3.14
CA ARG A 11 -12.15 -9.61 4.36
C ARG A 11 -12.50 -8.39 5.19
N LYS A 12 -13.61 -8.47 5.94
CA LYS A 12 -14.00 -7.39 6.84
C LYS A 12 -12.94 -7.16 7.92
N GLY A 13 -12.57 -5.89 8.13
CA GLY A 13 -11.64 -5.48 9.17
C GLY A 13 -10.15 -5.66 8.83
N GLU A 14 -9.80 -6.07 7.59
CA GLU A 14 -8.41 -6.15 7.16
C GLU A 14 -7.94 -4.89 6.42
N ILE A 15 -6.65 -4.66 6.41
CA ILE A 15 -5.98 -3.78 5.45
C ILE A 15 -5.47 -4.65 4.31
N PHE A 16 -6.09 -4.49 3.13
CA PHE A 16 -5.73 -5.23 1.92
C PHE A 16 -4.99 -4.32 0.94
N GLY A 17 -3.78 -4.74 0.52
CA GLY A 17 -2.90 -3.95 -0.34
C GLY A 17 -2.88 -4.42 -1.79
N PHE A 18 -2.80 -3.45 -2.70
CA PHE A 18 -2.41 -3.67 -4.10
C PHE A 18 -1.02 -3.08 -4.28
N LEU A 19 0.00 -3.93 -4.33
CA LEU A 19 1.40 -3.56 -4.53
C LEU A 19 1.80 -3.76 -5.99
N GLY A 20 2.53 -2.83 -6.56
CA GLY A 20 3.05 -2.97 -7.93
C GLY A 20 3.49 -1.65 -8.55
N PRO A 21 4.17 -1.68 -9.69
CA PRO A 21 4.67 -0.50 -10.37
C PRO A 21 3.55 0.37 -10.94
N ASN A 22 3.91 1.56 -11.39
CA ASN A 22 3.01 2.41 -12.14
C ASN A 22 2.57 1.69 -13.44
N GLY A 23 1.28 1.77 -13.75
CA GLY A 23 0.71 1.06 -14.90
C GLY A 23 0.33 -0.41 -14.65
N ALA A 24 0.57 -0.97 -13.45
CA ALA A 24 0.19 -2.35 -13.13
C ALA A 24 -1.34 -2.61 -13.07
N GLY A 25 -2.18 -1.57 -13.11
CA GLY A 25 -3.64 -1.71 -13.07
C GLY A 25 -4.27 -1.36 -11.73
N LYS A 26 -3.49 -0.98 -10.71
CA LYS A 26 -3.96 -0.67 -9.34
C LYS A 26 -5.06 0.39 -9.33
N THR A 27 -4.77 1.59 -9.83
CA THR A 27 -5.74 2.71 -9.87
C THR A 27 -6.98 2.38 -10.71
N THR A 28 -6.84 1.60 -11.79
CA THR A 28 -7.99 1.13 -12.57
C THR A 28 -8.88 0.21 -11.75
N THR A 29 -8.29 -0.68 -10.96
CA THR A 29 -9.03 -1.54 -10.03
C THR A 29 -9.76 -0.70 -8.98
N MET A 30 -9.09 0.31 -8.38
CA MET A 30 -9.74 1.24 -7.44
C MET A 30 -10.91 1.99 -8.08
N LYS A 31 -10.77 2.45 -9.33
CA LYS A 31 -11.86 3.13 -10.06
C LYS A 31 -13.07 2.22 -10.30
N MET A 32 -12.88 0.92 -10.51
CA MET A 32 -13.98 -0.03 -10.62
C MET A 32 -14.66 -0.26 -9.26
N ILE A 33 -13.90 -0.43 -8.18
CA ILE A 33 -14.43 -0.61 -6.81
C ILE A 33 -15.22 0.63 -6.36
N THR A 34 -14.74 1.82 -6.70
CA THR A 34 -15.39 3.10 -6.33
C THR A 34 -16.51 3.53 -7.28
N CYS A 35 -16.94 2.67 -8.19
CA CYS A 35 -18.00 2.95 -9.17
C CYS A 35 -17.71 4.19 -10.05
N VAL A 36 -16.44 4.46 -10.35
CA VAL A 36 -16.00 5.56 -11.25
C VAL A 36 -15.82 5.05 -12.68
N SER A 37 -15.40 3.80 -12.85
CA SER A 37 -15.21 3.17 -14.15
C SER A 37 -15.94 1.83 -14.20
N PRO A 38 -16.69 1.53 -15.27
CA PRO A 38 -17.32 0.22 -15.41
C PRO A 38 -16.25 -0.85 -15.71
N ARG A 39 -16.56 -2.09 -15.35
CA ARG A 39 -15.77 -3.24 -15.80
C ARG A 39 -16.15 -3.63 -17.22
N SER A 40 -15.19 -4.15 -18.01
CA SER A 40 -15.47 -4.64 -19.36
C SER A 40 -16.11 -6.04 -19.34
N SER A 41 -15.77 -6.87 -18.35
CA SER A 41 -16.27 -8.24 -18.18
C SER A 41 -16.01 -8.74 -16.76
N GLY A 42 -16.49 -9.94 -16.44
CA GLY A 42 -16.32 -10.56 -15.12
C GLY A 42 -17.34 -10.08 -14.09
N THR A 43 -17.10 -10.42 -12.83
CA THR A 43 -17.98 -10.09 -11.69
C THR A 43 -17.22 -9.27 -10.65
N LEU A 44 -17.87 -8.26 -10.10
CA LEU A 44 -17.34 -7.48 -8.98
C LEU A 44 -18.48 -7.23 -8.00
N HIS A 45 -18.23 -7.48 -6.73
CA HIS A 45 -19.15 -7.09 -5.65
C HIS A 45 -18.39 -6.22 -4.65
N VAL A 46 -18.97 -5.11 -4.30
CA VAL A 46 -18.45 -4.20 -3.28
C VAL A 46 -19.51 -4.10 -2.18
N LEU A 47 -19.14 -4.46 -0.96
CA LEU A 47 -20.08 -4.58 0.16
C LEU A 47 -21.30 -5.48 -0.16
N GLY A 48 -21.07 -6.55 -0.96
CA GLY A 48 -22.11 -7.48 -1.41
C GLY A 48 -22.96 -7.00 -2.59
N MET A 49 -22.74 -5.78 -3.12
CA MET A 49 -23.51 -5.15 -4.18
C MET A 49 -22.73 -5.07 -5.49
N ASP A 50 -23.42 -5.12 -6.62
CA ASP A 50 -22.84 -4.92 -7.95
C ASP A 50 -22.65 -3.40 -8.22
N PRO A 51 -21.42 -2.92 -8.46
CA PRO A 51 -21.15 -1.51 -8.74
C PRO A 51 -21.89 -0.92 -9.94
N ASP A 52 -22.21 -1.73 -10.94
CA ASP A 52 -22.93 -1.25 -12.12
C ASP A 52 -24.44 -1.07 -11.85
N LYS A 53 -24.97 -1.75 -10.82
CA LYS A 53 -26.39 -1.71 -10.47
C LYS A 53 -26.69 -0.80 -9.27
N ASN A 54 -25.77 -0.72 -8.31
CA ASN A 54 -25.99 -0.04 -7.04
C ASN A 54 -24.93 1.04 -6.74
N PRO A 55 -24.53 1.89 -7.71
CA PRO A 55 -23.40 2.80 -7.51
C PRO A 55 -23.65 3.85 -6.43
N ALA A 56 -24.87 4.34 -6.28
CA ALA A 56 -25.20 5.37 -5.28
C ALA A 56 -25.12 4.81 -3.86
N GLU A 57 -25.69 3.62 -3.62
CA GLU A 57 -25.64 2.95 -2.31
C GLU A 57 -24.22 2.59 -1.91
N ILE A 58 -23.43 2.04 -2.84
CA ILE A 58 -22.02 1.74 -2.59
C ILE A 58 -21.28 3.02 -2.24
N LYS A 59 -21.36 4.08 -3.05
CA LYS A 59 -20.69 5.37 -2.78
C LYS A 59 -21.06 5.98 -1.45
N GLY A 60 -22.30 5.85 -1.01
CA GLY A 60 -22.76 6.32 0.31
C GLY A 60 -22.06 5.63 1.49
N ARG A 61 -21.52 4.42 1.27
CA ARG A 61 -20.85 3.59 2.28
C ARG A 61 -19.33 3.51 2.10
N LEU A 62 -18.78 4.22 1.10
CA LEU A 62 -17.35 4.31 0.85
C LEU A 62 -16.75 5.60 1.42
N GLY A 63 -15.52 5.50 1.91
CA GLY A 63 -14.60 6.62 2.06
C GLY A 63 -13.50 6.52 1.02
N VAL A 64 -13.19 7.60 0.31
CA VAL A 64 -12.18 7.56 -0.75
C VAL A 64 -11.12 8.62 -0.53
N VAL A 65 -9.86 8.18 -0.48
CA VAL A 65 -8.67 9.02 -0.48
C VAL A 65 -7.99 8.86 -1.84
N PRO A 66 -8.23 9.77 -2.80
CA PRO A 66 -7.64 9.69 -4.14
C PRO A 66 -6.15 10.02 -4.11
N GLN A 67 -5.46 9.66 -5.17
CA GLN A 67 -4.03 9.99 -5.34
C GLN A 67 -3.80 11.51 -5.37
N GLU A 68 -4.61 12.23 -6.13
CA GLU A 68 -4.54 13.68 -6.25
C GLU A 68 -5.29 14.41 -5.14
N THR A 69 -4.85 15.61 -4.81
CA THR A 69 -5.53 16.49 -3.86
C THR A 69 -6.76 17.08 -4.51
N ASN A 70 -7.94 16.77 -3.98
CA ASN A 70 -9.23 17.25 -4.44
C ASN A 70 -9.98 18.04 -3.35
N LEU A 71 -9.21 18.71 -2.46
CA LEU A 71 -9.77 19.67 -1.49
C LEU A 71 -10.18 20.95 -2.20
N ASP A 72 -11.26 21.55 -1.73
CA ASP A 72 -11.72 22.83 -2.24
C ASP A 72 -10.84 23.96 -1.67
N PRO A 73 -10.11 24.72 -2.51
CA PRO A 73 -9.20 25.74 -2.05
C PRO A 73 -9.89 26.96 -1.43
N ASP A 74 -11.16 27.20 -1.76
CA ASP A 74 -11.95 28.33 -1.26
C ASP A 74 -12.44 28.12 0.18
N PHE A 75 -12.36 26.89 0.69
CA PHE A 75 -12.76 26.54 2.04
C PHE A 75 -11.58 26.39 3.00
N THR A 76 -11.88 26.63 4.28
CA THR A 76 -11.01 26.27 5.40
C THR A 76 -10.93 24.75 5.58
N CYS A 77 -10.07 24.27 6.49
CA CYS A 77 -10.03 22.86 6.87
C CYS A 77 -11.42 22.38 7.34
N PHE A 78 -12.06 23.15 8.21
CA PHE A 78 -13.41 22.84 8.68
C PHE A 78 -14.44 22.87 7.54
N GLY A 79 -14.41 23.89 6.70
CA GLY A 79 -15.33 24.03 5.56
C GLY A 79 -15.29 22.83 4.63
N ASN A 80 -14.09 22.33 4.32
CA ASN A 80 -13.92 21.12 3.49
C ASN A 80 -14.60 19.88 4.07
N LEU A 81 -14.57 19.69 5.40
CA LEU A 81 -15.23 18.56 6.04
C LEU A 81 -16.73 18.80 6.18
N TYR A 82 -17.12 19.99 6.64
CA TYR A 82 -18.50 20.35 6.89
C TYR A 82 -19.36 20.28 5.63
N TYR A 83 -18.96 20.97 4.55
CA TYR A 83 -19.73 20.96 3.31
C TYR A 83 -19.71 19.60 2.62
N TYR A 84 -18.61 18.86 2.70
CA TYR A 84 -18.55 17.49 2.17
C TYR A 84 -19.49 16.54 2.93
N SER A 85 -19.65 16.69 4.25
CA SER A 85 -20.63 15.95 5.04
C SER A 85 -22.05 16.17 4.58
N ARG A 86 -22.37 17.38 4.10
CA ARG A 86 -23.71 17.74 3.59
C ARG A 86 -24.12 16.99 2.32
N TYR A 87 -23.15 16.48 1.54
CA TYR A 87 -23.44 15.61 0.39
C TYR A 87 -23.96 14.22 0.79
N PHE A 88 -23.79 13.85 2.05
CA PHE A 88 -24.33 12.62 2.63
C PHE A 88 -25.58 12.84 3.47
N ASP A 89 -26.26 13.97 3.31
CA ASP A 89 -27.48 14.35 4.04
C ASP A 89 -27.31 14.39 5.57
N ILE A 90 -26.08 14.50 6.09
CA ILE A 90 -25.78 14.61 7.52
C ILE A 90 -26.31 15.97 8.01
N PRO A 91 -27.15 16.02 9.09
CA PRO A 91 -27.66 17.28 9.66
C PRO A 91 -26.54 18.28 10.00
N ALA A 92 -26.86 19.59 9.94
CA ALA A 92 -25.83 20.64 10.06
C ALA A 92 -25.06 20.62 11.39
N ASP A 93 -25.74 20.37 12.49
CA ASP A 93 -25.17 20.24 13.84
C ASP A 93 -24.28 18.99 13.98
N GLU A 94 -24.73 17.86 13.46
CA GLU A 94 -23.94 16.62 13.41
C GLU A 94 -22.72 16.78 12.50
N ALA A 95 -22.88 17.39 11.32
CA ALA A 95 -21.79 17.66 10.39
C ALA A 95 -20.72 18.57 11.02
N ALA A 96 -21.14 19.61 11.76
CA ALA A 96 -20.20 20.47 12.47
C ALA A 96 -19.41 19.72 13.56
N LYS A 97 -20.12 18.98 14.41
CA LYS A 97 -19.49 18.16 15.46
C LYS A 97 -18.53 17.13 14.86
N LYS A 98 -18.96 16.38 13.85
CA LYS A 98 -18.14 15.38 13.18
C LYS A 98 -16.89 15.98 12.54
N SER A 99 -17.02 17.18 11.94
CA SER A 99 -15.86 17.89 11.36
C SER A 99 -14.81 18.25 12.40
N ASP A 100 -15.21 18.73 13.56
CA ASP A 100 -14.30 19.07 14.64
C ASP A 100 -13.62 17.80 15.23
N GLU A 101 -14.37 16.70 15.41
CA GLU A 101 -13.82 15.39 15.85
C GLU A 101 -12.79 14.86 14.84
N LEU A 102 -13.08 14.94 13.55
CA LEU A 102 -12.17 14.48 12.49
C LEU A 102 -10.93 15.34 12.37
N LEU A 103 -11.02 16.66 12.54
CA LEU A 103 -9.86 17.55 12.60
C LEU A 103 -8.96 17.21 13.80
N GLU A 104 -9.55 16.89 14.95
CA GLU A 104 -8.79 16.42 16.11
C GLU A 104 -8.13 15.06 15.83
N PHE A 105 -8.86 14.10 15.26
CA PHE A 105 -8.34 12.78 14.89
C PHE A 105 -7.10 12.88 13.98
N VAL A 106 -7.10 13.77 12.98
CA VAL A 106 -5.95 13.94 12.07
C VAL A 106 -4.96 15.00 12.54
N GLN A 107 -5.08 15.50 13.77
CA GLN A 107 -4.18 16.51 14.36
C GLN A 107 -4.12 17.82 13.55
N LEU A 108 -5.29 18.30 13.13
CA LEU A 108 -5.45 19.59 12.41
C LEU A 108 -6.40 20.54 13.13
N LYS A 109 -6.74 20.30 14.41
CA LYS A 109 -7.65 21.14 15.20
C LYS A 109 -7.21 22.60 15.22
N GLU A 110 -5.92 22.86 15.44
CA GLU A 110 -5.31 24.21 15.44
C GLU A 110 -5.34 24.90 14.04
N LYS A 111 -5.64 24.15 13.00
CA LYS A 111 -5.75 24.62 11.62
C LYS A 111 -7.20 24.71 11.12
N ARG A 112 -8.18 24.56 12.02
CA ARG A 112 -9.62 24.51 11.73
C ARG A 112 -10.07 25.57 10.73
N ASP A 113 -9.71 26.84 10.99
CA ASP A 113 -10.16 27.99 10.23
C ASP A 113 -9.11 28.51 9.21
N ILE A 114 -8.08 27.70 8.97
CA ILE A 114 -7.04 28.01 7.99
C ILE A 114 -7.50 27.52 6.61
N ALA A 115 -7.31 28.35 5.59
CA ALA A 115 -7.56 28.01 4.19
C ALA A 115 -6.63 26.90 3.72
N VAL A 116 -7.14 25.98 2.89
CA VAL A 116 -6.42 24.76 2.47
C VAL A 116 -5.15 25.06 1.68
N ASP A 117 -5.11 26.15 0.93
CA ASP A 117 -3.94 26.58 0.17
C ASP A 117 -2.70 26.82 1.05
N LYS A 118 -2.90 27.21 2.32
CA LYS A 118 -1.85 27.48 3.32
C LYS A 118 -1.32 26.22 4.03
N LEU A 119 -1.88 25.04 3.72
CA LEU A 119 -1.45 23.79 4.32
C LEU A 119 -0.25 23.19 3.58
N SER A 120 0.63 22.51 4.32
CA SER A 120 1.65 21.65 3.72
C SER A 120 1.01 20.43 3.03
N GLY A 121 1.75 19.75 2.15
CA GLY A 121 1.30 18.53 1.47
C GLY A 121 0.82 17.45 2.45
N GLY A 122 1.59 17.21 3.52
CA GLY A 122 1.21 16.27 4.57
C GLY A 122 -0.04 16.68 5.34
N MET A 123 -0.26 17.97 5.58
CA MET A 123 -1.50 18.46 6.18
C MET A 123 -2.69 18.27 5.25
N LYS A 124 -2.53 18.58 3.96
CA LYS A 124 -3.58 18.34 2.94
C LYS A 124 -3.94 16.86 2.88
N ARG A 125 -2.97 15.96 2.89
CA ARG A 125 -3.21 14.51 2.86
C ARG A 125 -3.99 14.03 4.08
N ARG A 126 -3.66 14.52 5.28
CA ARG A 126 -4.40 14.25 6.50
C ARG A 126 -5.83 14.78 6.45
N LEU A 127 -6.04 15.96 5.89
CA LEU A 127 -7.39 16.52 5.72
C LEU A 127 -8.23 15.70 4.73
N ILE A 128 -7.64 15.19 3.65
CA ILE A 128 -8.32 14.28 2.71
C ILE A 128 -8.72 12.97 3.41
N LEU A 129 -7.84 12.42 4.25
CA LEU A 129 -8.17 11.25 5.05
C LEU A 129 -9.34 11.53 6.00
N ALA A 130 -9.33 12.67 6.71
CA ALA A 130 -10.46 13.08 7.55
C ALA A 130 -11.76 13.21 6.73
N ARG A 131 -11.70 13.81 5.54
CA ARG A 131 -12.85 13.96 4.66
C ARG A 131 -13.43 12.62 4.20
N ALA A 132 -12.58 11.63 3.96
CA ALA A 132 -13.01 10.28 3.60
C ALA A 132 -13.75 9.54 4.74
N LEU A 133 -13.74 10.07 5.96
CA LEU A 133 -14.36 9.48 7.15
C LEU A 133 -15.66 10.15 7.58
N VAL A 134 -16.11 11.21 6.89
CA VAL A 134 -17.28 12.01 7.31
C VAL A 134 -18.56 11.19 7.39
N ASN A 135 -18.77 10.26 6.46
CA ASN A 135 -19.95 9.40 6.35
C ASN A 135 -19.85 8.08 7.13
N ASN A 136 -18.84 7.90 8.01
CA ASN A 136 -18.57 6.63 8.72
C ASN A 136 -18.56 5.43 7.76
N PRO A 137 -17.63 5.37 6.81
CA PRO A 137 -17.65 4.39 5.74
C PRO A 137 -17.42 2.96 6.27
N ASP A 138 -18.11 1.98 5.61
CA ASP A 138 -17.86 0.55 5.85
C ASP A 138 -16.56 0.07 5.19
N LEU A 139 -16.14 0.76 4.12
CA LEU A 139 -14.94 0.45 3.34
C LEU A 139 -14.21 1.74 2.98
N LEU A 140 -12.94 1.82 3.36
CA LEU A 140 -12.05 2.93 3.03
C LEU A 140 -11.12 2.53 1.88
N ILE A 141 -11.14 3.30 0.81
CA ILE A 141 -10.29 3.11 -0.37
C ILE A 141 -9.23 4.20 -0.42
N LEU A 142 -7.96 3.80 -0.49
CA LEU A 142 -6.83 4.74 -0.52
C LEU A 142 -5.98 4.47 -1.77
N ASP A 143 -5.89 5.44 -2.64
CA ASP A 143 -5.02 5.36 -3.81
C ASP A 143 -3.71 6.10 -3.52
N GLU A 144 -2.63 5.33 -3.30
CA GLU A 144 -1.30 5.81 -2.95
C GLU A 144 -1.29 6.86 -1.81
N PRO A 145 -1.73 6.48 -0.58
CA PRO A 145 -2.05 7.45 0.49
C PRO A 145 -0.86 8.28 0.97
N THR A 146 0.36 7.85 0.74
CA THR A 146 1.56 8.50 1.29
C THR A 146 2.53 9.02 0.23
N ILE A 147 2.13 9.02 -1.05
CA ILE A 147 2.99 9.51 -2.13
C ILE A 147 3.37 10.98 -1.89
N GLY A 148 4.66 11.28 -2.08
CA GLY A 148 5.20 12.64 -1.95
C GLY A 148 5.23 13.19 -0.52
N LEU A 149 5.00 12.36 0.50
CA LEU A 149 5.10 12.75 1.90
C LEU A 149 6.50 12.49 2.45
N ASP A 150 6.94 13.39 3.33
CA ASP A 150 8.12 13.15 4.15
C ASP A 150 7.91 11.95 5.11
N PRO A 151 8.99 11.33 5.64
CA PRO A 151 8.87 10.14 6.49
C PRO A 151 8.00 10.36 7.75
N GLN A 152 8.02 11.56 8.33
CA GLN A 152 7.22 11.84 9.53
C GLN A 152 5.73 11.89 9.21
N ALA A 153 5.35 12.58 8.12
CA ALA A 153 3.97 12.65 7.67
C ALA A 153 3.44 11.26 7.26
N ARG A 154 4.29 10.43 6.62
CA ARG A 154 3.98 9.05 6.25
C ARG A 154 3.66 8.20 7.48
N HIS A 155 4.51 8.20 8.50
CA HIS A 155 4.29 7.46 9.74
C HIS A 155 2.97 7.86 10.42
N LEU A 156 2.65 9.13 10.43
CA LEU A 156 1.42 9.62 11.04
C LEU A 156 0.17 9.10 10.30
N ILE A 157 0.20 9.04 8.97
CA ILE A 157 -0.88 8.41 8.19
C ILE A 157 -0.98 6.92 8.55
N TRP A 158 0.15 6.20 8.61
CA TRP A 158 0.16 4.78 8.98
C TRP A 158 -0.46 4.52 10.36
N GLU A 159 -0.14 5.33 11.36
CA GLU A 159 -0.75 5.24 12.69
C GLU A 159 -2.26 5.43 12.63
N LYS A 160 -2.75 6.41 11.84
CA LYS A 160 -4.19 6.63 11.67
C LYS A 160 -4.89 5.46 10.99
N LEU A 161 -4.29 4.88 9.94
CA LEU A 161 -4.84 3.72 9.26
C LEU A 161 -4.91 2.50 10.19
N ARG A 162 -3.86 2.23 10.98
CA ARG A 162 -3.89 1.17 11.99
C ARG A 162 -4.94 1.42 13.08
N SER A 163 -5.10 2.67 13.53
CA SER A 163 -6.15 3.03 14.48
C SER A 163 -7.55 2.79 13.92
N LEU A 164 -7.79 3.13 12.65
CA LEU A 164 -9.07 2.87 11.97
C LEU A 164 -9.34 1.37 11.83
N GLN A 165 -8.34 0.59 11.45
CA GLN A 165 -8.46 -0.87 11.38
C GLN A 165 -8.81 -1.46 12.74
N ALA A 166 -8.13 -1.03 13.81
CA ALA A 166 -8.41 -1.49 15.18
C ALA A 166 -9.84 -1.17 15.64
N GLN A 167 -10.49 -0.16 15.04
CA GLN A 167 -11.91 0.17 15.24
C GLN A 167 -12.86 -0.66 14.38
N GLY A 168 -12.31 -1.60 13.55
CA GLY A 168 -13.09 -2.50 12.69
C GLY A 168 -13.30 -2.03 11.26
N ASN A 169 -12.69 -0.92 10.83
CA ASN A 169 -12.77 -0.48 9.45
C ASN A 169 -12.05 -1.44 8.50
N THR A 170 -12.66 -1.71 7.37
CA THR A 170 -12.02 -2.41 6.25
C THR A 170 -11.33 -1.39 5.35
N ILE A 171 -10.08 -1.65 5.00
CA ILE A 171 -9.25 -0.72 4.23
C ILE A 171 -8.69 -1.44 3.01
N VAL A 172 -8.85 -0.85 1.82
CA VAL A 172 -8.18 -1.28 0.60
C VAL A 172 -7.27 -0.15 0.14
N MET A 173 -6.01 -0.46 -0.09
CA MET A 173 -5.04 0.55 -0.49
C MET A 173 -4.18 0.12 -1.67
N THR A 174 -3.77 1.07 -2.48
CA THR A 174 -2.71 0.87 -3.46
C THR A 174 -1.42 1.49 -2.96
N THR A 175 -0.31 0.88 -3.29
CA THR A 175 1.01 1.45 -3.05
C THR A 175 2.04 0.88 -4.02
N HIS A 176 3.11 1.61 -4.25
CA HIS A 176 4.34 1.11 -4.85
C HIS A 176 5.49 1.08 -3.83
N TYR A 177 5.24 1.52 -2.58
CA TYR A 177 6.21 1.44 -1.50
C TYR A 177 6.12 0.09 -0.79
N LEU A 178 7.20 -0.69 -0.89
CA LEU A 178 7.30 -2.04 -0.33
C LEU A 178 7.27 -2.04 1.21
N ASP A 179 7.89 -1.04 1.83
CA ASP A 179 7.90 -0.84 3.29
C ASP A 179 6.50 -0.52 3.83
N GLU A 180 5.73 0.30 3.11
CA GLU A 180 4.33 0.60 3.43
C GLU A 180 3.47 -0.66 3.36
N ALA A 181 3.58 -1.41 2.26
CA ALA A 181 2.85 -2.66 2.08
C ALA A 181 3.19 -3.69 3.18
N ALA A 182 4.47 -3.87 3.47
CA ALA A 182 4.93 -4.79 4.52
C ALA A 182 4.45 -4.40 5.92
N ARG A 183 4.35 -3.10 6.20
CA ARG A 183 3.95 -2.57 7.51
C ARG A 183 2.45 -2.54 7.72
N LEU A 184 1.68 -2.16 6.71
CA LEU A 184 0.25 -1.88 6.87
C LEU A 184 -0.65 -3.02 6.45
N CYS A 185 -0.29 -3.79 5.43
CA CYS A 185 -1.21 -4.78 4.90
C CYS A 185 -1.21 -6.05 5.73
N ASP A 186 -2.41 -6.56 6.03
CA ASP A 186 -2.55 -7.91 6.59
C ASP A 186 -2.42 -8.94 5.47
N ARG A 187 -2.97 -8.61 4.32
CA ARG A 187 -2.81 -9.35 3.06
C ARG A 187 -2.63 -8.36 1.91
N LEU A 188 -1.93 -8.79 0.90
CA LEU A 188 -1.76 -8.00 -0.31
C LEU A 188 -1.71 -8.88 -1.55
N VAL A 189 -1.91 -8.24 -2.69
CA VAL A 189 -1.60 -8.79 -4.01
C VAL A 189 -0.44 -8.03 -4.61
N ILE A 190 0.49 -8.75 -5.25
CA ILE A 190 1.50 -8.15 -6.11
C ILE A 190 0.94 -8.15 -7.54
N MET A 191 0.81 -6.96 -8.12
CA MET A 191 0.30 -6.78 -9.47
C MET A 191 1.41 -6.33 -10.42
N ASP A 192 1.40 -6.92 -11.61
CA ASP A 192 2.19 -6.44 -12.74
C ASP A 192 1.45 -6.67 -14.06
N ASN A 193 1.54 -5.72 -14.99
CA ASN A 193 0.93 -5.80 -16.33
C ASN A 193 -0.56 -6.22 -16.30
N GLY A 194 -1.33 -5.69 -15.36
CA GLY A 194 -2.77 -5.94 -15.24
C GLY A 194 -3.14 -7.28 -14.61
N LYS A 195 -2.18 -8.06 -14.10
CA LYS A 195 -2.38 -9.38 -13.51
C LYS A 195 -1.94 -9.39 -12.05
N ILE A 196 -2.57 -10.26 -11.26
CA ILE A 196 -2.11 -10.62 -9.93
C ILE A 196 -1.08 -11.76 -10.10
N LEU A 197 0.13 -11.54 -9.60
CA LEU A 197 1.19 -12.53 -9.61
C LEU A 197 1.11 -13.46 -8.40
N VAL A 198 0.90 -12.88 -7.22
CA VAL A 198 0.76 -13.60 -5.94
C VAL A 198 -0.18 -12.84 -5.01
N GLU A 199 -0.76 -13.57 -4.06
CA GLU A 199 -1.59 -13.03 -2.97
C GLU A 199 -1.21 -13.70 -1.66
N GLY A 200 -1.10 -12.93 -0.57
CA GLY A 200 -0.82 -13.47 0.77
C GLY A 200 -0.50 -12.39 1.79
N ALA A 201 -0.23 -12.83 3.03
CA ALA A 201 0.33 -11.95 4.04
C ALA A 201 1.79 -11.61 3.68
N PRO A 202 2.26 -10.36 3.91
CA PRO A 202 3.61 -9.94 3.54
C PRO A 202 4.71 -10.91 4.00
N ALA A 203 4.68 -11.32 5.26
CA ALA A 203 5.68 -12.22 5.83
C ALA A 203 5.63 -13.63 5.22
N ASP A 204 4.43 -14.14 4.92
CA ASP A 204 4.24 -15.45 4.31
C ASP A 204 4.76 -15.46 2.87
N LEU A 205 4.50 -14.38 2.11
CA LEU A 205 5.01 -14.22 0.74
C LEU A 205 6.54 -14.21 0.72
N VAL A 206 7.17 -13.48 1.64
CA VAL A 206 8.63 -13.46 1.77
C VAL A 206 9.15 -14.86 2.04
N LYS A 207 8.63 -15.52 3.06
CA LYS A 207 9.06 -16.87 3.44
C LYS A 207 8.87 -17.90 2.32
N GLN A 208 7.71 -17.85 1.64
CA GLN A 208 7.37 -18.81 0.59
C GLN A 208 8.20 -18.64 -0.68
N HIS A 209 8.48 -17.41 -1.09
CA HIS A 209 9.10 -17.13 -2.37
C HIS A 209 10.62 -16.93 -2.28
N VAL A 210 11.13 -16.44 -1.16
CA VAL A 210 12.54 -16.10 -1.00
C VAL A 210 13.19 -16.96 0.08
N GLY A 211 12.60 -17.00 1.26
CA GLY A 211 13.18 -17.56 2.47
C GLY A 211 13.21 -16.49 3.56
N SER A 212 13.87 -16.80 4.68
CA SER A 212 13.85 -15.89 5.83
C SER A 212 14.94 -14.82 5.77
N GLU A 213 16.07 -15.13 5.14
CA GLU A 213 17.28 -14.31 5.17
C GLU A 213 17.94 -14.24 3.79
N MET A 214 18.66 -13.15 3.55
CA MET A 214 19.48 -12.92 2.36
C MET A 214 20.94 -12.74 2.76
N VAL A 215 21.83 -13.35 2.00
CA VAL A 215 23.27 -13.08 2.05
C VAL A 215 23.68 -12.39 0.75
N GLU A 216 24.22 -11.20 0.87
CA GLU A 216 24.77 -10.43 -0.25
C GLU A 216 26.28 -10.48 -0.23
N VAL A 217 26.87 -10.81 -1.37
CA VAL A 217 28.31 -10.99 -1.54
C VAL A 217 28.78 -10.13 -2.69
N GLU A 218 29.94 -9.49 -2.56
CA GLU A 218 30.58 -8.78 -3.67
C GLU A 218 30.88 -9.75 -4.81
N LYS A 219 30.51 -9.36 -6.03
CA LYS A 219 30.63 -10.22 -7.20
C LYS A 219 32.09 -10.35 -7.61
N SER A 220 32.60 -11.58 -7.66
CA SER A 220 33.88 -11.94 -8.27
C SER A 220 33.77 -13.27 -9.01
N GLU A 221 34.66 -13.52 -9.97
CA GLU A 221 34.69 -14.79 -10.70
C GLU A 221 34.98 -15.97 -9.78
N GLU A 222 35.81 -15.76 -8.76
CA GLU A 222 36.19 -16.79 -7.78
C GLU A 222 34.98 -17.17 -6.91
N VAL A 223 34.19 -16.18 -6.46
CA VAL A 223 32.98 -16.42 -5.66
C VAL A 223 31.92 -17.14 -6.48
N ILE A 224 31.71 -16.73 -7.74
CA ILE A 224 30.76 -17.39 -8.66
C ILE A 224 31.15 -18.85 -8.89
N ALA A 225 32.45 -19.13 -9.19
CA ALA A 225 32.93 -20.49 -9.38
C ALA A 225 32.74 -21.34 -8.14
N CYS A 226 33.12 -20.79 -6.97
CA CYS A 226 32.96 -21.47 -5.68
C CYS A 226 31.49 -21.80 -5.36
N LEU A 227 30.56 -20.87 -5.56
CA LEU A 227 29.13 -21.11 -5.33
C LEU A 227 28.56 -22.17 -6.26
N LYS A 228 28.97 -22.17 -7.53
CA LYS A 228 28.59 -23.21 -8.51
C LYS A 228 29.12 -24.59 -8.10
N ASP A 229 30.37 -24.68 -7.68
CA ASP A 229 30.99 -25.94 -7.23
C ASP A 229 30.30 -26.50 -5.98
N LEU A 230 29.82 -25.62 -5.11
CA LEU A 230 29.08 -26.00 -3.90
C LEU A 230 27.58 -26.29 -4.16
N GLY A 231 27.07 -25.99 -5.37
CA GLY A 231 25.67 -26.14 -5.70
C GLY A 231 24.75 -25.20 -4.93
N ILE A 232 25.26 -24.05 -4.45
CA ILE A 232 24.48 -23.04 -3.74
C ILE A 232 23.78 -22.18 -4.79
N PRO A 233 22.43 -22.12 -4.79
CA PRO A 233 21.70 -21.27 -5.71
C PRO A 233 21.93 -19.78 -5.36
N PHE A 234 22.15 -18.96 -6.38
CA PHE A 234 22.35 -17.53 -6.23
C PHE A 234 21.81 -16.76 -7.43
N GLU A 235 21.54 -15.48 -7.23
CA GLU A 235 21.16 -14.53 -8.27
C GLU A 235 22.22 -13.42 -8.39
N GLU A 236 22.53 -13.01 -9.62
CA GLU A 236 23.45 -11.91 -9.89
C GLU A 236 22.66 -10.62 -10.03
N THR A 237 22.97 -9.62 -9.21
CA THR A 237 22.28 -8.32 -9.21
C THR A 237 23.31 -7.19 -9.24
N GLY A 238 23.56 -6.63 -10.43
CA GLY A 238 24.59 -5.60 -10.63
C GLY A 238 25.97 -6.12 -10.19
N ASP A 239 26.59 -5.43 -9.21
CA ASP A 239 27.91 -5.75 -8.68
C ASP A 239 27.85 -6.68 -7.46
N SER A 240 26.72 -7.28 -7.15
CA SER A 240 26.53 -8.20 -6.04
C SER A 240 25.91 -9.53 -6.45
N ILE A 241 26.13 -10.53 -5.61
CA ILE A 241 25.49 -11.84 -5.67
C ILE A 241 24.57 -11.96 -4.48
N GLN A 242 23.34 -12.38 -4.72
CA GLN A 242 22.31 -12.57 -3.69
C GLN A 242 22.01 -14.06 -3.50
N ILE A 243 22.06 -14.51 -2.24
CA ILE A 243 21.78 -15.88 -1.83
C ILE A 243 20.62 -15.86 -0.87
N ALA A 244 19.50 -16.42 -1.29
CA ALA A 244 18.32 -16.62 -0.45
C ALA A 244 18.48 -17.85 0.41
N THR A 245 18.19 -17.76 1.71
CA THR A 245 18.43 -18.86 2.66
C THR A 245 17.50 -18.80 3.87
N GLU A 246 17.33 -19.94 4.55
CA GLU A 246 16.69 -20.02 5.86
C GLU A 246 17.68 -19.78 7.01
N SER A 247 18.99 -19.83 6.75
CA SER A 247 20.05 -19.63 7.74
C SER A 247 21.26 -18.91 7.15
N SER A 248 21.31 -17.61 7.31
CA SER A 248 22.45 -16.78 6.87
C SER A 248 23.75 -17.18 7.58
N ARG A 249 23.67 -17.68 8.83
CA ARG A 249 24.85 -18.16 9.57
C ARG A 249 25.54 -19.34 8.88
N GLU A 250 24.75 -20.28 8.39
CA GLU A 250 25.29 -21.47 7.74
C GLU A 250 25.94 -21.11 6.41
N VAL A 251 25.26 -20.29 5.61
CA VAL A 251 25.81 -19.79 4.35
C VAL A 251 27.05 -18.93 4.58
N ALA A 252 27.01 -18.01 5.55
CA ALA A 252 28.17 -17.17 5.89
C ALA A 252 29.39 -18.01 6.31
N ARG A 253 29.20 -19.08 7.12
CA ARG A 253 30.28 -20.00 7.48
C ARG A 253 30.89 -20.67 6.24
N ILE A 254 30.05 -21.19 5.34
CA ILE A 254 30.54 -21.83 4.11
C ILE A 254 31.30 -20.84 3.23
N LEU A 255 30.77 -19.61 3.07
CA LEU A 255 31.42 -18.55 2.31
C LEU A 255 32.83 -18.21 2.87
N LEU A 256 32.92 -18.04 4.19
CA LEU A 256 34.22 -17.72 4.84
C LEU A 256 35.22 -18.84 4.74
N GLU A 257 34.78 -20.08 4.90
CA GLU A 257 35.68 -21.25 4.88
C GLU A 257 36.16 -21.59 3.46
N LYS A 258 35.27 -21.50 2.46
CA LYS A 258 35.51 -22.05 1.12
C LYS A 258 35.69 -20.99 0.04
N CYS A 259 34.83 -19.96 0.00
CA CYS A 259 34.83 -18.98 -1.09
C CYS A 259 35.65 -17.72 -0.77
N ARG A 260 35.84 -17.39 0.53
CA ARG A 260 36.63 -16.25 1.04
C ARG A 260 36.34 -14.93 0.34
N PRO A 261 35.05 -14.47 0.28
CA PRO A 261 34.72 -13.20 -0.34
C PRO A 261 35.36 -12.03 0.42
N GLU A 262 35.69 -10.95 -0.28
CA GLU A 262 36.24 -9.75 0.35
C GLU A 262 35.21 -9.09 1.26
N LYS A 263 33.96 -9.05 0.81
CA LYS A 263 32.83 -8.49 1.60
C LYS A 263 31.58 -9.33 1.43
N PHE A 264 30.85 -9.48 2.52
CA PHE A 264 29.47 -9.97 2.49
C PHE A 264 28.66 -9.34 3.61
N THR A 265 27.36 -9.27 3.41
CA THR A 265 26.40 -8.79 4.39
C THR A 265 25.24 -9.78 4.52
N THR A 266 24.60 -9.78 5.67
CA THR A 266 23.39 -10.57 5.91
C THR A 266 22.27 -9.64 6.30
N ARG A 267 21.08 -9.87 5.76
CA ARG A 267 19.88 -9.11 6.10
C ARG A 267 18.63 -10.01 6.08
N PRO A 268 17.53 -9.62 6.74
CA PRO A 268 16.25 -10.26 6.53
C PRO A 268 15.83 -10.15 5.06
N ALA A 269 15.15 -11.18 4.55
CA ALA A 269 14.48 -11.11 3.25
C ALA A 269 13.27 -10.17 3.33
N THR A 270 12.93 -9.50 2.25
CA THR A 270 11.89 -8.47 2.18
C THR A 270 10.92 -8.70 1.02
N LEU A 271 9.84 -7.92 0.96
CA LEU A 271 8.94 -7.92 -0.20
C LEU A 271 9.65 -7.45 -1.49
N GLU A 272 10.74 -6.69 -1.39
CA GLU A 272 11.54 -6.30 -2.55
C GLU A 272 12.17 -7.51 -3.23
N ASP A 273 12.71 -8.43 -2.44
CA ASP A 273 13.27 -9.68 -2.94
C ASP A 273 12.20 -10.55 -3.60
N VAL A 274 10.99 -10.60 -3.03
CA VAL A 274 9.85 -11.28 -3.65
C VAL A 274 9.50 -10.65 -4.99
N PHE A 275 9.39 -9.32 -5.04
CA PHE A 275 9.03 -8.60 -6.25
C PHE A 275 10.08 -8.81 -7.34
N LEU A 276 11.35 -8.67 -7.01
CA LEU A 276 12.47 -8.90 -7.93
C LEU A 276 12.43 -10.32 -8.50
N LYS A 277 12.26 -11.32 -7.65
CA LYS A 277 12.18 -12.73 -8.07
C LYS A 277 11.00 -13.02 -9.00
N LEU A 278 9.84 -12.39 -8.77
CA LEU A 278 8.64 -12.62 -9.59
C LEU A 278 8.68 -11.88 -10.92
N THR A 279 9.34 -10.73 -11.00
CA THR A 279 9.27 -9.83 -12.16
C THR A 279 10.60 -9.67 -12.91
N GLY A 280 11.72 -10.10 -12.31
CA GLY A 280 13.05 -9.89 -12.84
C GLY A 280 13.54 -8.43 -12.81
N ARG A 281 12.83 -7.55 -12.11
CA ARG A 281 13.15 -6.11 -12.01
C ARG A 281 12.79 -5.56 -10.63
N THR A 282 13.52 -4.53 -10.20
CA THR A 282 13.19 -3.80 -8.96
C THR A 282 11.98 -2.90 -9.17
N LEU A 283 11.19 -2.69 -8.12
CA LEU A 283 10.18 -1.63 -8.07
C LEU A 283 10.94 -0.30 -7.99
N ARG A 284 11.12 0.38 -9.13
CA ARG A 284 11.72 1.72 -9.15
C ARG A 284 10.66 2.74 -8.74
N GLU A 285 11.06 3.65 -7.85
CA GLU A 285 10.32 4.86 -7.48
C GLU A 285 10.05 5.77 -8.68
#